data_ca4603e75bcb2cef036e19421a94e307
#
_entry.id   ca4603e75bcb2cef036e19421a94e307
#
_cell.length_a   1.000
_cell.length_b   1.000
_cell.length_c   1.000
_cell.angle_alpha   90.00
_cell.angle_beta   90.00
_cell.angle_gamma   90.00
#
_symmetry.space_group_name_H-M   'P 1'
#
loop_
_entity.id
_entity.type
_entity.pdbx_description
1 polymer ?
#
loop_
_entity_poly.entity_id
_entity_poly.type
_entity_poly.pdbx_seq_one_letter_code
_entity_poly.pdbx_strand_id
1 'polypeptide(L)'
;MKKKIFSLCLTLSFAAALLCGCGSKKSAALPDCPFSELKWESSVKDMENVEGTDHETYDSVYGGTTYTYDREYQGVPGTVKYMFDQDEKLASIAWAYGSDDADELYKLYDTIHADVVAAHGESGYNTQKETNYGDVWYLEDGNIIISTMVTDSQKALQFAYLSPEQSTAAEDKYTSDKPDPIK
;
A
#
# COMPACT_ATOMS: atom_id res chain seq x y z
N MET A 1 49.83 -9.10 -61.29
CA MET A 1 48.60 -9.17 -60.44
C MET A 1 48.90 -8.35 -59.20
N LYS A 2 48.29 -7.14 -59.10
CA LYS A 2 48.63 -6.16 -58.02
C LYS A 2 47.51 -6.21 -56.96
N LYS A 3 47.87 -6.63 -55.75
CA LYS A 3 46.97 -6.58 -54.57
C LYS A 3 46.91 -5.16 -54.05
N LYS A 4 45.70 -4.55 -54.09
CA LYS A 4 45.45 -3.28 -53.43
C LYS A 4 45.00 -3.54 -52.02
N ILE A 5 45.78 -3.04 -51.05
CA ILE A 5 45.45 -3.02 -49.62
C ILE A 5 44.60 -1.78 -49.39
N PHE A 6 43.35 -1.98 -48.97
CA PHE A 6 42.47 -0.89 -48.58
C PHE A 6 42.64 -0.65 -47.07
N SER A 7 43.24 0.50 -46.73
CA SER A 7 43.39 0.98 -45.38
C SER A 7 42.04 1.58 -44.94
N LEU A 8 41.39 0.98 -43.96
CA LEU A 8 40.16 1.47 -43.38
C LEU A 8 40.47 2.33 -42.15
N CYS A 9 40.41 3.67 -42.32
CA CYS A 9 40.47 4.61 -41.20
C CYS A 9 39.20 4.54 -40.39
N LEU A 10 39.29 3.98 -39.18
CA LEU A 10 38.23 3.95 -38.17
C LEU A 10 38.22 5.31 -37.45
N THR A 11 37.35 6.22 -37.85
CA THR A 11 37.12 7.45 -37.09
C THR A 11 36.16 7.19 -35.95
N LEU A 12 36.69 7.20 -34.73
CA LEU A 12 35.97 7.07 -33.48
C LEU A 12 35.25 8.38 -33.19
N SER A 13 33.99 8.50 -33.61
CA SER A 13 33.13 9.62 -33.22
C SER A 13 32.59 9.40 -31.81
N PHE A 14 33.14 10.12 -30.85
CA PHE A 14 32.67 10.18 -29.48
C PHE A 14 31.39 11.03 -29.44
N ALA A 15 30.24 10.40 -29.61
CA ALA A 15 28.94 11.05 -29.36
C ALA A 15 28.75 11.14 -27.84
N ALA A 16 29.04 12.31 -27.27
CA ALA A 16 28.64 12.64 -25.90
C ALA A 16 27.10 12.72 -25.87
N ALA A 17 26.44 11.62 -25.51
CA ALA A 17 25.02 11.62 -25.15
C ALA A 17 24.88 12.38 -23.81
N LEU A 18 24.45 13.63 -23.90
CA LEU A 18 23.91 14.37 -22.77
C LEU A 18 22.65 13.62 -22.30
N LEU A 19 22.83 12.71 -21.34
CA LEU A 19 21.73 12.18 -20.56
C LEU A 19 21.17 13.34 -19.71
N CYS A 20 20.20 14.08 -20.28
CA CYS A 20 19.23 14.77 -19.45
C CYS A 20 18.57 13.71 -18.58
N GLY A 21 19.06 13.58 -17.38
CA GLY A 21 18.42 12.81 -16.33
C GLY A 21 17.12 13.51 -15.94
N CYS A 22 16.05 13.27 -16.69
CA CYS A 22 14.73 13.30 -16.09
C CYS A 22 14.78 12.21 -15.01
N GLY A 23 14.89 12.64 -13.77
CA GLY A 23 14.67 11.77 -12.62
C GLY A 23 13.24 11.24 -12.69
N SER A 24 13.05 10.14 -13.38
CA SER A 24 11.86 9.33 -13.21
C SER A 24 11.90 8.93 -11.73
N LYS A 25 11.02 9.53 -10.91
CA LYS A 25 10.69 8.94 -9.61
C LYS A 25 10.40 7.49 -9.92
N LYS A 26 11.19 6.55 -9.40
CA LYS A 26 10.86 5.14 -9.47
C LYS A 26 9.46 5.04 -8.91
N SER A 27 8.54 4.56 -9.72
CA SER A 27 7.22 4.18 -9.28
C SER A 27 7.40 3.23 -8.10
N ALA A 28 6.91 3.60 -6.94
CA ALA A 28 6.96 2.73 -5.78
C ALA A 28 6.03 1.55 -6.05
N ALA A 29 6.57 0.34 -6.03
CA ALA A 29 5.74 -0.86 -6.13
C ALA A 29 4.84 -0.91 -4.89
N LEU A 30 3.61 -1.39 -5.04
CA LEU A 30 2.80 -1.73 -3.89
C LEU A 30 3.54 -2.84 -3.11
N PRO A 31 3.73 -2.74 -1.78
CA PRO A 31 4.16 -3.89 -0.98
C PRO A 31 3.26 -5.08 -1.28
N ASP A 32 3.75 -6.31 -1.22
CA ASP A 32 2.97 -7.52 -1.55
C ASP A 32 1.61 -7.51 -0.85
N CYS A 33 0.59 -7.02 -1.56
CA CYS A 33 -0.77 -6.92 -1.07
C CYS A 33 -1.52 -8.21 -1.40
N PRO A 34 -1.89 -9.04 -0.42
CA PRO A 34 -2.40 -10.38 -0.68
C PRO A 34 -3.83 -10.39 -1.26
N PHE A 35 -4.50 -9.25 -1.32
CA PHE A 35 -5.87 -9.13 -1.82
C PHE A 35 -6.02 -8.16 -2.99
N SER A 36 -4.91 -7.67 -3.58
CA SER A 36 -4.94 -6.83 -4.77
C SER A 36 -3.67 -6.97 -5.61
N GLU A 37 -3.82 -6.93 -6.94
CA GLU A 37 -2.72 -6.91 -7.90
C GLU A 37 -2.44 -5.49 -8.45
N LEU A 38 -3.12 -4.47 -7.94
CA LEU A 38 -2.95 -3.09 -8.38
C LEU A 38 -1.60 -2.53 -7.92
N LYS A 39 -1.19 -1.43 -8.57
CA LYS A 39 -0.01 -0.63 -8.21
C LYS A 39 -0.48 0.75 -7.76
N TRP A 40 0.38 1.52 -7.09
CA TRP A 40 0.03 2.86 -6.63
C TRP A 40 -0.36 3.81 -7.77
N GLU A 41 0.16 3.59 -8.99
CA GLU A 41 -0.21 4.36 -10.18
C GLU A 41 -1.46 3.88 -10.90
N SER A 42 -2.09 2.81 -10.43
CA SER A 42 -3.31 2.28 -11.05
C SER A 42 -4.43 3.30 -10.97
N SER A 43 -5.06 3.52 -12.11
CA SER A 43 -6.26 4.36 -12.21
C SER A 43 -7.51 3.60 -11.78
N VAL A 44 -8.62 4.32 -11.61
CA VAL A 44 -9.95 3.71 -11.40
C VAL A 44 -10.26 2.69 -12.51
N LYS A 45 -9.92 3.03 -13.78
CA LYS A 45 -10.13 2.11 -14.90
C LYS A 45 -9.29 0.84 -14.80
N ASP A 46 -8.05 0.94 -14.31
CA ASP A 46 -7.21 -0.25 -14.11
C ASP A 46 -7.80 -1.13 -13.01
N MET A 47 -8.33 -0.52 -11.95
CA MET A 47 -9.05 -1.22 -10.89
C MET A 47 -10.30 -1.94 -11.44
N GLU A 48 -11.14 -1.25 -12.19
CA GLU A 48 -12.34 -1.84 -12.80
C GLU A 48 -12.01 -2.95 -13.81
N ASN A 49 -10.86 -2.88 -14.49
CA ASN A 49 -10.42 -3.95 -15.39
C ASN A 49 -10.06 -5.23 -14.63
N VAL A 50 -9.59 -5.14 -13.40
CA VAL A 50 -9.23 -6.28 -12.53
C VAL A 50 -10.43 -6.78 -11.75
N GLU A 51 -11.18 -5.87 -11.13
CA GLU A 51 -12.25 -6.18 -10.18
C GLU A 51 -13.65 -6.26 -10.82
N GLY A 52 -13.82 -5.60 -11.96
CA GLY A 52 -15.14 -5.40 -12.58
C GLY A 52 -15.78 -4.08 -12.21
N THR A 53 -17.00 -3.86 -12.73
CA THR A 53 -17.75 -2.60 -12.49
C THR A 53 -18.90 -2.77 -11.49
N ASP A 54 -19.04 -3.93 -10.89
CA ASP A 54 -20.08 -4.20 -9.88
C ASP A 54 -19.51 -3.89 -8.48
N HIS A 55 -19.60 -2.64 -8.09
CA HIS A 55 -19.05 -2.11 -6.85
C HIS A 55 -19.99 -1.08 -6.20
N GLU A 56 -19.84 -0.89 -4.88
CA GLU A 56 -20.42 0.25 -4.19
C GLU A 56 -19.39 1.37 -4.09
N THR A 57 -19.84 2.62 -4.01
CA THR A 57 -18.99 3.80 -3.89
C THR A 57 -19.45 4.75 -2.80
N TYR A 58 -18.49 5.41 -2.16
CA TYR A 58 -18.73 6.51 -1.23
C TYR A 58 -17.51 7.45 -1.18
N ASP A 59 -17.62 8.57 -0.47
CA ASP A 59 -16.55 9.56 -0.36
C ASP A 59 -15.33 8.96 0.32
N SER A 60 -14.16 9.14 -0.27
CA SER A 60 -12.88 8.73 0.31
C SER A 60 -12.43 9.72 1.38
N VAL A 61 -11.83 9.21 2.46
CA VAL A 61 -11.17 10.04 3.49
C VAL A 61 -9.97 10.83 2.93
N TYR A 62 -9.51 10.49 1.74
CA TYR A 62 -8.44 11.18 1.01
C TYR A 62 -8.96 12.21 0.01
N GLY A 63 -10.28 12.50 0.01
CA GLY A 63 -10.92 13.56 -0.77
C GLY A 63 -11.42 13.15 -2.15
N GLY A 64 -11.20 11.90 -2.57
CA GLY A 64 -11.75 11.33 -3.81
C GLY A 64 -12.85 10.32 -3.53
N THR A 65 -12.82 9.17 -4.21
CA THR A 65 -13.85 8.12 -4.14
C THR A 65 -13.28 6.83 -3.58
N THR A 66 -14.03 6.14 -2.74
CA THR A 66 -13.81 4.78 -2.30
C THR A 66 -14.68 3.83 -3.12
N TYR A 67 -14.09 2.76 -3.64
CA TYR A 67 -14.75 1.66 -4.33
C TYR A 67 -14.64 0.41 -3.48
N THR A 68 -15.72 -0.36 -3.35
CA THR A 68 -15.75 -1.55 -2.49
C THR A 68 -16.23 -2.76 -3.24
N TYR A 69 -15.57 -3.90 -2.97
CA TYR A 69 -15.87 -5.21 -3.55
C TYR A 69 -15.86 -6.27 -2.45
N ASP A 70 -16.71 -7.26 -2.57
CA ASP A 70 -16.63 -8.45 -1.71
C ASP A 70 -15.33 -9.21 -2.00
N ARG A 71 -14.60 -9.56 -0.95
CA ARG A 71 -13.33 -10.27 -1.06
C ARG A 71 -13.09 -11.20 0.11
N GLU A 72 -12.95 -12.49 -0.19
CA GLU A 72 -12.45 -13.43 0.79
C GLU A 72 -10.94 -13.30 0.96
N TYR A 73 -10.48 -13.28 2.20
CA TYR A 73 -9.07 -13.32 2.56
C TYR A 73 -8.87 -14.33 3.69
N GLN A 74 -7.95 -15.29 3.53
CA GLN A 74 -7.69 -16.39 4.46
C GLN A 74 -8.95 -17.20 4.85
N GLY A 75 -9.87 -17.40 3.93
CA GLY A 75 -11.12 -18.11 4.18
C GLY A 75 -12.18 -17.29 4.91
N VAL A 76 -11.94 -16.01 5.16
CA VAL A 76 -12.86 -15.10 5.84
C VAL A 76 -13.48 -14.16 4.81
N PRO A 77 -14.83 -14.13 4.67
CA PRO A 77 -15.50 -13.21 3.76
C PRO A 77 -15.44 -11.77 4.32
N GLY A 78 -14.94 -10.86 3.53
CA GLY A 78 -14.79 -9.45 3.89
C GLY A 78 -14.99 -8.55 2.70
N THR A 79 -14.54 -7.30 2.82
CA THR A 79 -14.67 -6.28 1.78
C THR A 79 -13.33 -5.64 1.52
N VAL A 80 -12.88 -5.64 0.25
CA VAL A 80 -11.75 -4.81 -0.16
C VAL A 80 -12.23 -3.41 -0.52
N LYS A 81 -11.44 -2.40 -0.15
CA LYS A 81 -11.71 -0.98 -0.37
C LYS A 81 -10.53 -0.36 -1.10
N TYR A 82 -10.79 0.20 -2.26
CA TYR A 82 -9.83 0.99 -3.04
C TYR A 82 -10.16 2.46 -2.83
N MET A 83 -9.29 3.18 -2.12
CA MET A 83 -9.50 4.58 -1.77
C MET A 83 -8.63 5.47 -2.65
N PHE A 84 -9.26 6.28 -3.47
CA PHE A 84 -8.60 7.26 -4.32
C PHE A 84 -8.63 8.64 -3.68
N ASP A 85 -7.63 9.46 -3.97
CA ASP A 85 -7.58 10.85 -3.55
C ASP A 85 -8.32 11.77 -4.56
N GLN A 86 -8.28 13.08 -4.29
CA GLN A 86 -8.93 14.08 -5.15
C GLN A 86 -8.33 14.18 -6.57
N ASP A 87 -7.12 13.68 -6.79
CA ASP A 87 -6.42 13.63 -8.07
C ASP A 87 -6.59 12.26 -8.77
N GLU A 88 -7.54 11.44 -8.29
CA GLU A 88 -7.81 10.07 -8.77
C GLU A 88 -6.58 9.14 -8.68
N LYS A 89 -5.68 9.38 -7.72
CA LYS A 89 -4.57 8.48 -7.43
C LYS A 89 -4.95 7.52 -6.32
N LEU A 90 -4.51 6.28 -6.44
CA LEU A 90 -4.73 5.26 -5.41
C LEU A 90 -3.95 5.62 -4.13
N ALA A 91 -4.68 6.00 -3.11
CA ALA A 91 -4.14 6.45 -1.81
C ALA A 91 -4.02 5.30 -0.81
N SER A 92 -4.98 4.36 -0.84
CA SER A 92 -4.99 3.21 0.07
C SER A 92 -5.77 2.04 -0.52
N ILE A 93 -5.34 0.83 -0.17
CA ILE A 93 -6.09 -0.40 -0.37
C ILE A 93 -6.28 -1.04 1.00
N ALA A 94 -7.50 -1.39 1.36
CA ALA A 94 -7.78 -2.00 2.66
C ALA A 94 -8.75 -3.17 2.51
N TRP A 95 -8.46 -4.28 3.18
CA TRP A 95 -9.43 -5.32 3.42
C TRP A 95 -10.02 -5.14 4.83
N ALA A 96 -11.33 -5.28 4.94
CA ALA A 96 -12.05 -5.08 6.19
C ALA A 96 -13.00 -6.26 6.46
N TYR A 97 -13.06 -6.64 7.72
CA TYR A 97 -13.95 -7.69 8.21
C TYR A 97 -14.64 -7.23 9.50
N GLY A 98 -15.94 -7.48 9.59
CA GLY A 98 -16.73 -7.22 10.79
C GLY A 98 -17.24 -8.54 11.39
N SER A 99 -17.24 -8.65 12.72
CA SER A 99 -17.80 -9.78 13.46
C SER A 99 -18.47 -9.28 14.74
N ASP A 100 -19.51 -9.97 15.17
CA ASP A 100 -20.10 -9.76 16.50
C ASP A 100 -19.25 -10.38 17.62
N ASP A 101 -18.31 -11.26 17.27
CA ASP A 101 -17.36 -11.90 18.19
C ASP A 101 -15.99 -11.21 18.14
N ALA A 102 -15.63 -10.54 19.23
CA ALA A 102 -14.34 -9.87 19.35
C ALA A 102 -13.15 -10.85 19.36
N ASP A 103 -13.32 -12.05 19.94
CA ASP A 103 -12.25 -13.05 20.01
C ASP A 103 -11.90 -13.59 18.62
N GLU A 104 -12.87 -13.63 17.70
CA GLU A 104 -12.65 -13.97 16.30
C GLU A 104 -11.76 -12.92 15.62
N LEU A 105 -12.04 -11.63 15.85
CA LEU A 105 -11.23 -10.53 15.31
C LEU A 105 -9.80 -10.56 15.84
N TYR A 106 -9.60 -10.82 17.12
CA TYR A 106 -8.25 -10.90 17.70
C TYR A 106 -7.46 -12.10 17.17
N LYS A 107 -8.08 -13.25 17.01
CA LYS A 107 -7.41 -14.41 16.37
C LYS A 107 -7.02 -14.13 14.93
N LEU A 108 -7.89 -13.46 14.17
CA LEU A 108 -7.61 -13.07 12.80
C LEU A 108 -6.49 -12.03 12.75
N TYR A 109 -6.51 -11.05 13.66
CA TYR A 109 -5.44 -10.08 13.82
C TYR A 109 -4.09 -10.77 14.07
N ASP A 110 -4.02 -11.70 15.03
CA ASP A 110 -2.79 -12.43 15.36
C ASP A 110 -2.27 -13.22 14.15
N THR A 111 -3.16 -13.81 13.35
CA THR A 111 -2.80 -14.54 12.14
C THR A 111 -2.19 -13.61 11.09
N ILE A 112 -2.86 -12.51 10.77
CA ILE A 112 -2.38 -11.52 9.79
C ILE A 112 -1.08 -10.87 10.27
N HIS A 113 -1.01 -10.52 11.57
CA HIS A 113 0.20 -9.97 12.18
C HIS A 113 1.40 -10.91 12.01
N ALA A 114 1.23 -12.20 12.28
CA ALA A 114 2.30 -13.18 12.13
C ALA A 114 2.79 -13.30 10.67
N ASP A 115 1.90 -13.23 9.69
CA ASP A 115 2.24 -13.26 8.28
C ASP A 115 3.04 -12.00 7.87
N VAL A 116 2.61 -10.82 8.32
CA VAL A 116 3.31 -9.57 8.02
C VAL A 116 4.68 -9.52 8.71
N VAL A 117 4.79 -9.97 9.97
CA VAL A 117 6.08 -10.09 10.67
C VAL A 117 7.01 -11.04 9.94
N ALA A 118 6.51 -12.17 9.44
CA ALA A 118 7.33 -13.12 8.69
C ALA A 118 7.89 -12.53 7.38
N ALA A 119 7.13 -11.63 6.73
CA ALA A 119 7.54 -10.99 5.48
C ALA A 119 8.40 -9.74 5.68
N HIS A 120 8.12 -8.93 6.69
CA HIS A 120 8.65 -7.57 6.85
C HIS A 120 9.38 -7.33 8.18
N GLY A 121 9.41 -8.31 9.09
CA GLY A 121 9.95 -8.14 10.44
C GLY A 121 8.96 -7.46 11.40
N GLU A 122 9.47 -7.03 12.55
CA GLU A 122 8.65 -6.38 13.59
C GLU A 122 8.09 -5.03 13.14
N SER A 123 6.89 -4.68 13.62
CA SER A 123 6.26 -3.39 13.32
C SER A 123 7.05 -2.22 13.93
N GLY A 124 7.04 -1.09 13.22
CA GLY A 124 7.64 0.16 13.72
C GLY A 124 6.80 0.85 14.80
N TYR A 125 5.53 0.53 14.87
CA TYR A 125 4.59 1.00 15.88
C TYR A 125 3.63 -0.12 16.23
N ASN A 126 3.44 -0.34 17.53
CA ASN A 126 2.49 -1.31 18.06
C ASN A 126 1.68 -0.69 19.18
N THR A 127 0.38 -0.94 19.21
CA THR A 127 -0.50 -0.62 20.33
C THR A 127 -1.45 -1.78 20.62
N GLN A 128 -1.57 -2.15 21.87
CA GLN A 128 -2.55 -3.11 22.36
C GLN A 128 -3.22 -2.49 23.58
N LYS A 129 -4.25 -1.67 23.34
CA LYS A 129 -5.01 -0.99 24.39
C LYS A 129 -6.37 -1.65 24.52
N GLU A 130 -6.56 -2.43 25.59
CA GLU A 130 -7.81 -3.07 26.00
C GLU A 130 -8.55 -3.79 24.87
N THR A 131 -9.18 -3.04 23.95
CA THR A 131 -10.02 -3.56 22.88
C THR A 131 -9.55 -3.17 21.48
N ASN A 132 -8.54 -2.28 21.37
CA ASN A 132 -8.03 -1.81 20.10
C ASN A 132 -6.57 -2.21 19.94
N TYR A 133 -6.30 -3.09 18.99
CA TYR A 133 -4.97 -3.50 18.59
C TYR A 133 -4.60 -2.79 17.30
N GLY A 134 -3.33 -2.43 17.13
CA GLY A 134 -2.85 -1.80 15.93
C GLY A 134 -1.35 -1.94 15.76
N ASP A 135 -0.94 -2.26 14.54
CA ASP A 135 0.45 -2.29 14.11
C ASP A 135 0.64 -1.50 12.84
N VAL A 136 1.81 -0.86 12.71
CA VAL A 136 2.21 -0.14 11.51
C VAL A 136 3.64 -0.53 11.14
N TRP A 137 3.81 -0.96 9.91
CA TRP A 137 5.10 -1.16 9.26
C TRP A 137 5.35 0.02 8.32
N TYR A 138 6.45 0.75 8.57
CA TYR A 138 6.87 1.89 7.75
C TYR A 138 7.85 1.40 6.69
N LEU A 139 7.38 1.26 5.44
CA LEU A 139 8.17 0.76 4.31
C LEU A 139 8.39 1.86 3.28
N GLU A 140 9.47 1.76 2.48
CA GLU A 140 9.74 2.72 1.40
C GLU A 140 8.63 2.78 0.35
N ASP A 141 7.98 1.64 0.12
CA ASP A 141 6.92 1.48 -0.90
C ASP A 141 5.50 1.74 -0.35
N GLY A 142 5.40 2.20 0.89
CA GLY A 142 4.13 2.50 1.56
C GLY A 142 3.99 1.76 2.89
N ASN A 143 3.07 2.22 3.73
CA ASN A 143 2.86 1.61 5.04
C ASN A 143 1.90 0.43 4.97
N ILE A 144 2.14 -0.56 5.82
CA ILE A 144 1.17 -1.61 6.13
C ILE A 144 0.57 -1.31 7.51
N ILE A 145 -0.74 -1.44 7.63
CA ILE A 145 -1.47 -1.20 8.87
C ILE A 145 -2.42 -2.36 9.13
N ILE A 146 -2.34 -2.93 10.32
CA ILE A 146 -3.36 -3.85 10.82
C ILE A 146 -3.98 -3.18 12.04
N SER A 147 -5.31 -3.16 12.13
CA SER A 147 -5.99 -2.59 13.29
C SER A 147 -7.30 -3.30 13.58
N THR A 148 -7.64 -3.38 14.87
CA THR A 148 -8.97 -3.74 15.33
C THR A 148 -9.65 -2.53 15.95
N MET A 149 -10.95 -2.45 15.77
CA MET A 149 -11.83 -1.53 16.49
C MET A 149 -12.95 -2.34 17.12
N VAL A 150 -12.97 -2.39 18.44
CA VAL A 150 -14.00 -3.13 19.19
C VAL A 150 -14.67 -2.16 20.14
N THR A 151 -15.92 -1.86 19.86
CA THR A 151 -16.82 -1.01 20.66
C THR A 151 -18.13 -1.73 20.87
N ASP A 152 -19.04 -1.17 21.67
CA ASP A 152 -20.38 -1.73 21.86
C ASP A 152 -21.22 -1.72 20.57
N SER A 153 -20.96 -0.80 19.66
CA SER A 153 -21.74 -0.60 18.42
C SER A 153 -21.06 -1.14 17.17
N GLN A 154 -19.75 -1.38 17.20
CA GLN A 154 -18.99 -1.82 16.04
C GLN A 154 -17.79 -2.68 16.46
N LYS A 155 -17.64 -3.80 15.79
CA LYS A 155 -16.47 -4.66 15.91
C LYS A 155 -15.94 -4.96 14.51
N ALA A 156 -14.74 -4.54 14.22
CA ALA A 156 -14.13 -4.69 12.90
C ALA A 156 -12.61 -4.84 13.00
N LEU A 157 -12.05 -5.53 12.01
CA LEU A 157 -10.64 -5.58 11.71
C LEU A 157 -10.41 -4.95 10.35
N GLN A 158 -9.32 -4.19 10.21
CA GLN A 158 -8.85 -3.65 8.96
C GLN A 158 -7.38 -4.03 8.76
N PHE A 159 -7.07 -4.53 7.56
CA PHE A 159 -5.72 -4.74 7.05
C PHE A 159 -5.53 -3.86 5.84
N ALA A 160 -4.65 -2.86 5.93
CA ALA A 160 -4.55 -1.78 4.95
C ALA A 160 -3.12 -1.53 4.49
N TYR A 161 -3.01 -1.06 3.27
CA TYR A 161 -1.82 -0.55 2.62
C TYR A 161 -2.04 0.93 2.31
N LEU A 162 -1.09 1.78 2.69
CA LEU A 162 -1.09 3.21 2.36
C LEU A 162 -0.01 3.51 1.34
N SER A 163 -0.33 4.35 0.36
CA SER A 163 0.66 4.81 -0.61
C SER A 163 1.80 5.58 0.08
N PRO A 164 3.01 5.64 -0.51
CA PRO A 164 4.12 6.39 0.05
C PRO A 164 3.79 7.86 0.31
N GLU A 165 2.96 8.47 -0.54
CA GLU A 165 2.54 9.87 -0.41
C GLU A 165 1.68 10.07 0.85
N GLN A 166 0.76 9.16 1.14
CA GLN A 166 -0.09 9.20 2.33
C GLN A 166 0.66 8.74 3.60
N SER A 167 1.62 7.85 3.45
CA SER A 167 2.48 7.34 4.53
C SER A 167 3.35 8.44 5.11
N THR A 168 3.99 9.26 4.28
CA THR A 168 4.84 10.37 4.71
C THR A 168 4.02 11.41 5.49
N ALA A 169 2.82 11.74 5.01
CA ALA A 169 1.91 12.66 5.71
C ALA A 169 1.46 12.12 7.07
N ALA A 170 1.24 10.80 7.18
CA ALA A 170 0.87 10.16 8.44
C ALA A 170 2.04 10.12 9.43
N GLU A 171 3.27 9.85 8.96
CA GLU A 171 4.48 9.83 9.78
C GLU A 171 4.77 11.21 10.38
N ASP A 172 4.72 12.26 9.57
CA ASP A 172 4.91 13.64 10.02
C ASP A 172 3.90 14.03 11.10
N LYS A 173 2.65 13.61 10.97
CA LYS A 173 1.60 13.83 11.96
C LYS A 173 1.86 13.06 13.25
N TYR A 174 2.29 11.79 13.16
CA TYR A 174 2.60 10.96 14.32
C TYR A 174 3.85 11.43 15.07
N THR A 175 4.86 11.93 14.36
CA THR A 175 6.09 12.46 14.99
C THR A 175 5.87 13.79 15.70
N SER A 176 4.88 14.59 15.24
CA SER A 176 4.51 15.84 15.91
C SER A 176 3.71 15.64 17.19
N ASP A 177 2.96 14.53 17.30
CA ASP A 177 2.08 14.20 18.41
C ASP A 177 2.69 13.19 19.41
N LYS A 178 3.97 12.82 19.25
CA LYS A 178 4.65 11.95 20.23
C LYS A 178 4.67 12.65 21.60
N PRO A 179 4.03 12.08 22.62
CA PRO A 179 4.26 12.53 23.99
C PRO A 179 5.75 12.33 24.30
N ASP A 180 6.36 13.32 24.95
CA ASP A 180 7.73 13.23 25.43
C ASP A 180 7.92 11.90 26.19
N PRO A 181 9.02 11.18 25.96
CA PRO A 181 9.28 9.95 26.70
C PRO A 181 9.25 10.25 28.19
N ILE A 182 8.40 9.53 28.92
CA ILE A 182 8.30 9.63 30.38
C ILE A 182 9.69 9.32 30.92
N LYS A 183 10.30 10.34 31.57
CA LYS A 183 11.59 10.22 32.26
C LYS A 183 11.43 9.47 33.56
#